data_729898bfaa2910b38402562973a677c8
#
_entry.id   729898bfaa2910b38402562973a677c8
#
_cell.length_a   1.000
_cell.length_b   1.000
_cell.length_c   1.000
_cell.angle_alpha   90.00
_cell.angle_beta   90.00
_cell.angle_gamma   90.00
#
_symmetry.space_group_name_H-M   'P 1'
#
loop_
_entity.id
_entity.type
_entity.pdbx_description
1 polymer ?
#
loop_
_entity_poly.entity_id
_entity_poly.type
_entity_poly.pdbx_seq_one_letter_code
_entity_poly.pdbx_strand_id
1 'polypeptide(L)'
;MELDKDFREFLVLLNQNEVEYLVVGGYAVAFHGHPRFTGDFDIWANGTNYNLEKLIKAIEQFGFESGQLKNIDFEHEVVAFHLGTPPVRIDIMNKISGVKFTDCYQRKEELSIDGLTIHYIGYDDLIKNKKASGRHKDLLDIENLQ
;
A
#
# COMPACT_ATOMS: atom_id res chain seq x y z
N MET A 1 -0.64 -16.77 0.46
CA MET A 1 0.47 -16.22 -0.35
C MET A 1 1.63 -15.86 0.57
N GLU A 2 2.79 -16.34 0.23
CA GLU A 2 3.99 -16.02 1.00
C GLU A 2 4.47 -14.61 0.67
N LEU A 3 4.83 -13.85 1.70
CA LEU A 3 5.31 -12.48 1.54
C LEU A 3 6.82 -12.48 1.31
N ASP A 4 7.26 -11.74 0.27
CA ASP A 4 8.68 -11.58 -0.01
C ASP A 4 9.41 -10.97 1.20
N LYS A 5 10.65 -11.41 1.42
CA LYS A 5 11.48 -10.97 2.53
C LYS A 5 11.65 -9.45 2.57
N ASP A 6 11.86 -8.82 1.41
CA ASP A 6 12.08 -7.38 1.34
C ASP A 6 10.78 -6.61 1.63
N PHE A 7 9.64 -7.12 1.16
CA PHE A 7 8.34 -6.51 1.47
C PHE A 7 8.07 -6.60 2.97
N ARG A 8 8.39 -7.75 3.58
CA ARG A 8 8.26 -7.92 5.03
C ARG A 8 9.13 -6.92 5.78
N GLU A 9 10.39 -6.76 5.38
CA GLU A 9 11.32 -5.82 6.02
C GLU A 9 10.79 -4.39 5.94
N PHE A 10 10.27 -3.99 4.79
CA PHE A 10 9.70 -2.65 4.62
C PHE A 10 8.48 -2.44 5.53
N LEU A 11 7.60 -3.43 5.62
CA LEU A 11 6.43 -3.36 6.51
C LEU A 11 6.85 -3.22 7.98
N VAL A 12 7.89 -3.93 8.40
CA VAL A 12 8.43 -3.78 9.76
C VAL A 12 8.85 -2.33 10.00
N LEU A 13 9.56 -1.74 9.04
CA LEU A 13 10.01 -0.34 9.15
C LEU A 13 8.85 0.65 9.14
N LEU A 14 7.82 0.42 8.33
CA LEU A 14 6.63 1.25 8.35
C LEU A 14 5.97 1.24 9.74
N ASN A 15 5.83 0.04 10.32
CA ASN A 15 5.22 -0.10 11.63
C ASN A 15 6.08 0.53 12.74
N GLN A 16 7.39 0.34 12.69
CA GLN A 16 8.31 0.92 13.67
C GLN A 16 8.29 2.44 13.66
N ASN A 17 8.10 3.04 12.48
CA ASN A 17 8.01 4.49 12.34
C ASN A 17 6.59 5.02 12.48
N GLU A 18 5.64 4.16 12.82
CA GLU A 18 4.22 4.53 13.00
C GLU A 18 3.61 5.19 11.74
N VAL A 19 4.02 4.73 10.57
CA VAL A 19 3.45 5.20 9.30
C VAL A 19 2.04 4.67 9.17
N GLU A 20 1.11 5.53 8.81
CA GLU A 20 -0.26 5.12 8.46
C GLU A 20 -0.29 4.70 7.00
N TYR A 21 -0.62 3.44 6.77
CA TYR A 21 -0.63 2.85 5.43
C TYR A 21 -1.67 1.73 5.34
N LEU A 22 -2.03 1.41 4.10
CA LEU A 22 -2.83 0.23 3.78
C LEU A 22 -2.17 -0.50 2.60
N VAL A 23 -2.09 -1.82 2.68
CA VAL A 23 -1.73 -2.63 1.53
C VAL A 23 -2.94 -2.68 0.60
N VAL A 24 -2.73 -2.34 -0.67
CA VAL A 24 -3.76 -2.31 -1.71
C VAL A 24 -3.29 -3.17 -2.90
N GLY A 25 -4.00 -3.11 -4.02
CA GLY A 25 -3.58 -3.79 -5.25
C GLY A 25 -3.61 -5.30 -5.16
N GLY A 26 -2.71 -5.96 -5.90
CA GLY A 26 -2.72 -7.42 -6.05
C GLY A 26 -2.56 -8.20 -4.76
N TYR A 27 -1.75 -7.71 -3.82
CA TYR A 27 -1.58 -8.37 -2.52
C TYR A 27 -2.85 -8.27 -1.67
N ALA A 28 -3.61 -7.18 -1.79
CA ALA A 28 -4.92 -7.07 -1.11
C ALA A 28 -5.94 -8.01 -1.75
N VAL A 29 -5.93 -8.15 -3.08
CA VAL A 29 -6.80 -9.11 -3.77
C VAL A 29 -6.51 -10.52 -3.28
N ALA A 30 -5.23 -10.87 -3.16
CA ALA A 30 -4.83 -12.18 -2.64
C ALA A 30 -5.30 -12.40 -1.21
N PHE A 31 -5.12 -11.39 -0.36
CA PHE A 31 -5.56 -11.45 1.05
C PHE A 31 -7.08 -11.70 1.15
N HIS A 32 -7.86 -11.06 0.29
CA HIS A 32 -9.32 -11.17 0.31
C HIS A 32 -9.88 -12.41 -0.40
N GLY A 33 -9.01 -13.33 -0.83
CA GLY A 33 -9.44 -14.65 -1.24
C GLY A 33 -9.17 -15.05 -2.67
N HIS A 34 -8.53 -14.20 -3.48
CA HIS A 34 -8.17 -14.58 -4.84
C HIS A 34 -6.65 -14.48 -5.06
N PRO A 35 -5.87 -15.49 -4.63
CA PRO A 35 -4.44 -15.52 -4.89
C PRO A 35 -4.17 -15.53 -6.40
N ARG A 36 -3.36 -14.59 -6.86
CA ARG A 36 -2.91 -14.52 -8.24
C ARG A 36 -1.50 -13.97 -8.27
N PHE A 37 -0.82 -14.16 -9.39
CA PHE A 37 0.50 -13.57 -9.56
C PHE A 37 0.40 -12.04 -9.44
N THR A 38 1.30 -11.47 -8.67
CA THR A 38 1.44 -10.02 -8.55
C THR A 38 2.92 -9.68 -8.40
N GLY A 39 3.40 -8.78 -9.27
CA GLY A 39 4.82 -8.40 -9.27
C GLY A 39 5.14 -7.28 -8.29
N ASP A 40 4.21 -6.35 -8.12
CA ASP A 40 4.43 -5.14 -7.33
C ASP A 40 3.70 -5.22 -5.99
N PHE A 41 4.35 -4.63 -4.98
CA PHE A 41 3.75 -4.52 -3.65
C PHE A 41 3.25 -3.09 -3.49
N ASP A 42 1.93 -2.91 -3.46
CA ASP A 42 1.29 -1.60 -3.48
C ASP A 42 0.94 -1.13 -2.07
N ILE A 43 1.47 0.03 -1.70
CA ILE A 43 1.25 0.67 -0.40
C ILE A 43 0.56 2.01 -0.61
N TRP A 44 -0.58 2.19 0.04
CA TRP A 44 -1.29 3.46 0.08
C TRP A 44 -1.01 4.13 1.40
N ALA A 45 -0.26 5.24 1.38
CA ALA A 45 0.11 5.99 2.58
C ALA A 45 -0.85 7.16 2.79
N ASN A 46 -1.19 7.46 4.05
CA ASN A 46 -2.01 8.61 4.35
C ASN A 46 -1.32 9.90 3.87
N GLY A 47 -2.05 10.71 3.11
CA GLY A 47 -1.55 11.92 2.46
C GLY A 47 -1.46 13.14 3.36
N THR A 48 -0.83 13.02 4.52
CA THR A 48 -0.49 14.17 5.36
C THR A 48 1.02 14.38 5.35
N ASN A 49 1.46 15.62 5.50
CA ASN A 49 2.89 15.92 5.57
C ASN A 49 3.54 15.31 6.81
N TYR A 50 2.79 15.22 7.90
CA TYR A 50 3.25 14.54 9.11
C TYR A 50 3.54 13.06 8.84
N ASN A 51 2.64 12.37 8.14
CA ASN A 51 2.84 10.97 7.78
C ASN A 51 4.00 10.79 6.79
N LEU A 52 4.18 11.76 5.88
CA LEU A 52 5.32 11.73 4.94
C LEU A 52 6.66 11.74 5.68
N GLU A 53 6.80 12.52 6.72
CA GLU A 53 8.04 12.57 7.52
C GLU A 53 8.40 11.19 8.07
N LYS A 54 7.41 10.47 8.58
CA LYS A 54 7.58 9.10 9.09
C LYS A 54 7.91 8.13 7.98
N LEU A 55 7.23 8.26 6.84
CA LEU A 55 7.48 7.43 5.66
C LEU A 55 8.90 7.62 5.14
N ILE A 56 9.39 8.86 5.09
CA ILE A 56 10.76 9.16 4.66
C ILE A 56 11.77 8.44 5.56
N LYS A 57 11.57 8.44 6.87
CA LYS A 57 12.45 7.72 7.79
C LYS A 57 12.48 6.22 7.48
N ALA A 58 11.32 5.63 7.25
CA ALA A 58 11.22 4.20 6.92
C ALA A 58 11.96 3.91 5.62
N ILE A 59 11.80 4.75 4.59
CA ILE A 59 12.46 4.60 3.30
C ILE A 59 13.98 4.67 3.45
N GLU A 60 14.47 5.64 4.22
CA GLU A 60 15.91 5.79 4.46
C GLU A 60 16.49 4.60 5.22
N GLN A 61 15.78 4.13 6.23
CA GLN A 61 16.19 2.93 6.98
C GLN A 61 16.19 1.68 6.12
N PHE A 62 15.32 1.64 5.12
CA PHE A 62 15.26 0.53 4.15
C PHE A 62 16.42 0.59 3.14
N GLY A 63 17.16 1.69 3.11
CA GLY A 63 18.35 1.83 2.28
C GLY A 63 18.16 2.62 0.99
N PHE A 64 17.06 3.35 0.85
CA PHE A 64 16.81 4.16 -0.35
C PHE A 64 16.96 5.64 -0.06
N GLU A 65 17.36 6.39 -1.08
CA GLU A 65 17.42 7.84 -1.01
C GLU A 65 16.03 8.45 -1.04
N SER A 66 15.83 9.52 -0.29
CA SER A 66 14.54 10.17 -0.14
C SER A 66 14.55 11.67 -0.46
N GLY A 67 15.66 12.19 -0.98
CA GLY A 67 15.80 13.63 -1.25
C GLY A 67 14.69 14.23 -2.08
N GLN A 68 14.17 13.48 -3.05
CA GLN A 68 13.08 13.92 -3.91
C GLN A 68 11.76 14.10 -3.16
N LEU A 69 11.60 13.41 -2.03
CA LEU A 69 10.36 13.43 -1.25
C LEU A 69 10.31 14.57 -0.23
N LYS A 70 11.45 15.13 0.13
CA LYS A 70 11.53 16.11 1.22
C LYS A 70 10.85 17.45 0.94
N ASN A 71 10.66 17.77 -0.34
CA ASN A 71 10.03 19.03 -0.77
C ASN A 71 8.63 18.83 -1.36
N ILE A 72 8.05 17.64 -1.21
CA ILE A 72 6.72 17.33 -1.72
C ILE A 72 5.66 17.73 -0.71
N ASP A 73 4.57 18.34 -1.19
CA ASP A 73 3.39 18.58 -0.40
C ASP A 73 2.47 17.35 -0.51
N PHE A 74 2.57 16.46 0.46
CA PHE A 74 1.86 15.19 0.46
C PHE A 74 0.35 15.35 0.66
N GLU A 75 -0.09 16.52 1.08
CA GLU A 75 -1.51 16.82 1.26
C GLU A 75 -2.19 17.29 -0.02
N HIS A 76 -1.48 18.03 -0.86
CA HIS A 76 -2.08 18.69 -2.02
C HIS A 76 -1.60 18.14 -3.37
N GLU A 77 -0.45 17.49 -3.41
CA GLU A 77 0.04 16.87 -4.64
C GLU A 77 -0.41 15.41 -4.72
N VAL A 78 -0.66 14.94 -5.93
CA VAL A 78 -0.87 13.50 -6.18
C VAL A 78 0.50 12.89 -6.41
N VAL A 79 0.88 11.97 -5.54
CA VAL A 79 2.23 11.40 -5.50
C VAL A 79 2.15 9.89 -5.68
N ALA A 80 2.94 9.38 -6.60
CA ALA A 80 3.17 7.94 -6.77
C ALA A 80 4.64 7.74 -7.14
N PHE A 81 5.29 6.85 -6.42
CA PHE A 81 6.70 6.54 -6.70
C PHE A 81 6.96 5.08 -6.33
N HIS A 82 8.13 4.56 -6.73
CA HIS A 82 8.47 3.18 -6.42
C HIS A 82 9.88 3.06 -5.85
N LEU A 83 10.07 1.99 -5.09
CA LEU A 83 11.35 1.57 -4.54
C LEU A 83 11.71 0.22 -5.15
N GLY A 84 12.95 0.10 -5.63
CA GLY A 84 13.42 -1.13 -6.23
C GLY A 84 12.98 -1.33 -7.67
N THR A 85 13.29 -2.50 -8.19
CA THR A 85 12.97 -2.91 -9.56
C THR A 85 12.41 -4.33 -9.55
N PRO A 86 11.60 -4.72 -10.55
CA PRO A 86 11.10 -6.11 -10.60
C PRO A 86 12.26 -7.12 -10.51
N PRO A 87 12.07 -8.25 -9.81
CA PRO A 87 10.81 -8.75 -9.25
C PRO A 87 10.46 -8.21 -7.86
N VAL A 88 11.28 -7.34 -7.28
CA VAL A 88 11.06 -6.81 -5.93
C VAL A 88 10.87 -5.30 -6.04
N ARG A 89 9.64 -4.89 -6.30
CA ARG A 89 9.29 -3.48 -6.46
C ARG A 89 8.14 -3.12 -5.53
N ILE A 90 8.33 -2.01 -4.79
CA ILE A 90 7.31 -1.47 -3.89
C ILE A 90 6.80 -0.17 -4.51
N ASP A 91 5.50 -0.10 -4.74
CA ASP A 91 4.84 1.11 -5.24
C ASP A 91 4.13 1.81 -4.08
N ILE A 92 4.42 3.10 -3.91
CA ILE A 92 3.86 3.91 -2.81
C ILE A 92 3.07 5.06 -3.42
N MET A 93 1.85 5.26 -2.94
CA MET A 93 0.95 6.30 -3.44
C MET A 93 0.19 6.94 -2.28
N ASN A 94 -0.19 8.21 -2.43
CA ASN A 94 -0.98 8.92 -1.44
C ASN A 94 -2.46 9.02 -1.79
N LYS A 95 -2.85 8.62 -2.99
CA LYS A 95 -4.25 8.63 -3.43
C LYS A 95 -4.55 7.43 -4.30
N ILE A 96 -5.72 6.85 -4.14
CA ILE A 96 -6.25 5.82 -5.03
C ILE A 96 -7.68 6.18 -5.43
N SER A 97 -8.18 5.55 -6.50
CA SER A 97 -9.48 5.91 -7.08
C SER A 97 -10.65 5.54 -6.16
N GLY A 98 -11.59 6.46 -6.03
CA GLY A 98 -12.92 6.21 -5.50
C GLY A 98 -13.07 6.13 -4.00
N VAL A 99 -11.99 6.20 -3.22
CA VAL A 99 -12.03 6.07 -1.76
C VAL A 99 -11.10 7.08 -1.10
N LYS A 100 -11.36 7.35 0.18
CA LYS A 100 -10.55 8.28 0.99
C LYS A 100 -9.82 7.50 2.07
N PHE A 101 -8.55 7.86 2.31
CA PHE A 101 -7.70 7.14 3.25
C PHE A 101 -8.28 7.11 4.66
N THR A 102 -8.73 8.24 5.19
CA THR A 102 -9.22 8.31 6.57
C THR A 102 -10.39 7.36 6.81
N ASP A 103 -11.28 7.24 5.83
CA ASP A 103 -12.41 6.33 5.92
C ASP A 103 -11.97 4.87 5.87
N CYS A 104 -11.11 4.55 4.90
CA CYS A 104 -10.62 3.18 4.69
C CYS A 104 -9.75 2.69 5.85
N TYR A 105 -8.97 3.59 6.44
CA TYR A 105 -8.08 3.23 7.54
C TYR A 105 -8.87 2.78 8.78
N GLN A 106 -10.04 3.39 9.02
CA GLN A 106 -10.91 2.98 10.12
C GLN A 106 -11.51 1.60 9.90
N ARG A 107 -11.66 1.19 8.65
CA ARG A 107 -12.24 -0.11 8.26
C ARG A 107 -11.20 -1.12 7.83
N LYS A 108 -9.93 -0.83 8.08
CA LYS A 108 -8.83 -1.73 7.67
C LYS A 108 -8.96 -3.09 8.32
N GLU A 109 -8.41 -4.08 7.63
CA GLU A 109 -8.26 -5.42 8.17
C GLU A 109 -6.80 -5.69 8.48
N GLU A 110 -6.54 -6.30 9.62
CA GLU A 110 -5.19 -6.58 10.07
C GLU A 110 -4.92 -8.07 10.05
N LEU A 111 -3.72 -8.43 9.60
CA LEU A 111 -3.25 -9.80 9.65
C LEU A 111 -1.94 -9.81 10.42
N SER A 112 -1.84 -10.68 11.44
CA SER A 112 -0.60 -10.83 12.20
C SER A 112 0.05 -12.16 11.83
N ILE A 113 1.29 -12.07 11.32
CA ILE A 113 2.10 -13.23 10.93
C ILE A 113 3.48 -13.07 11.52
N ASP A 114 3.90 -14.05 12.32
CA ASP A 114 5.25 -14.08 12.90
C ASP A 114 5.63 -12.76 13.60
N GLY A 115 4.70 -12.20 14.35
CA GLY A 115 4.93 -10.96 15.10
C GLY A 115 4.79 -9.69 14.30
N LEU A 116 4.51 -9.77 13.01
CA LEU A 116 4.29 -8.62 12.15
C LEU A 116 2.80 -8.42 11.92
N THR A 117 2.30 -7.22 12.20
CA THR A 117 0.92 -6.83 11.88
C THR A 117 0.92 -6.07 10.56
N ILE A 118 0.12 -6.55 9.62
CA ILE A 118 0.00 -5.95 8.29
C ILE A 118 -1.39 -5.34 8.17
N HIS A 119 -1.46 -4.08 7.71
CA HIS A 119 -2.72 -3.36 7.53
C HIS A 119 -3.16 -3.44 6.07
N TYR A 120 -4.29 -4.10 5.83
CA TYR A 120 -4.87 -4.23 4.49
C TYR A 120 -6.12 -3.36 4.34
N ILE A 121 -6.32 -2.86 3.13
CA ILE A 121 -7.62 -2.25 2.78
C ILE A 121 -8.72 -3.29 2.97
N GLY A 122 -9.87 -2.87 3.52
CA GLY A 122 -11.01 -3.76 3.71
C GLY A 122 -11.63 -4.20 2.39
N TYR A 123 -12.37 -5.31 2.42
CA TYR A 123 -12.96 -5.91 1.22
C TYR A 123 -13.86 -4.93 0.45
N ASP A 124 -14.81 -4.30 1.13
CA ASP A 124 -15.75 -3.39 0.46
C ASP A 124 -15.05 -2.18 -0.15
N ASP A 125 -14.06 -1.63 0.56
CA ASP A 125 -13.29 -0.49 0.06
C ASP A 125 -12.42 -0.89 -1.14
N LEU A 126 -11.87 -2.10 -1.13
CA LEU A 126 -11.12 -2.63 -2.26
C LEU A 126 -12.01 -2.75 -3.50
N ILE A 127 -13.20 -3.30 -3.35
CA ILE A 127 -14.16 -3.42 -4.46
C ILE A 127 -14.52 -2.04 -5.00
N LYS A 128 -14.81 -1.08 -4.10
CA LYS A 128 -15.12 0.29 -4.51
C LYS A 128 -13.98 0.95 -5.27
N ASN A 129 -12.76 0.76 -4.79
CA ASN A 129 -11.56 1.26 -5.47
C ASN A 129 -11.40 0.67 -6.86
N LYS A 130 -11.56 -0.66 -6.99
CA LYS A 130 -11.43 -1.36 -8.27
C LYS A 130 -12.49 -0.91 -9.27
N LYS A 131 -13.73 -0.72 -8.83
CA LYS A 131 -14.82 -0.21 -9.69
C LYS A 131 -14.51 1.19 -10.19
N ALA A 132 -14.03 2.06 -9.32
CA ALA A 132 -13.70 3.43 -9.67
C ALA A 132 -12.51 3.50 -10.64
N SER A 133 -11.51 2.67 -10.46
CA SER A 133 -10.36 2.55 -11.35
C SER A 133 -10.76 2.00 -12.72
N GLY A 134 -11.63 0.98 -12.76
CA GLY A 134 -12.31 0.52 -13.96
C GLY A 134 -11.44 -0.08 -15.06
N ARG A 135 -10.16 -0.38 -14.81
CA ARG A 135 -9.32 -1.04 -15.80
C ARG A 135 -9.79 -2.47 -15.99
N HIS A 136 -9.46 -3.07 -17.15
CA HIS A 136 -9.87 -4.44 -17.44
C HIS A 136 -9.46 -5.42 -16.35
N LYS A 137 -8.23 -5.33 -15.87
CA LYS A 137 -7.73 -6.19 -14.79
C LYS A 137 -8.47 -5.94 -13.48
N ASP A 138 -8.91 -4.71 -13.23
CA ASP A 138 -9.68 -4.37 -12.02
C ASP A 138 -11.05 -5.02 -12.03
N LEU A 139 -11.70 -5.03 -13.19
CA LEU A 139 -13.01 -5.68 -13.36
C LEU A 139 -12.89 -7.20 -13.21
N LEU A 140 -11.80 -7.80 -13.70
CA LEU A 140 -11.53 -9.22 -13.49
C LEU A 140 -11.29 -9.53 -12.01
N ASP A 141 -10.57 -8.69 -11.30
CA ASP A 141 -10.34 -8.86 -9.87
C ASP A 141 -11.67 -8.84 -9.11
N ILE A 142 -12.58 -7.91 -9.44
CA ILE A 142 -13.91 -7.84 -8.83
C ILE A 142 -14.67 -9.14 -9.08
N GLU A 143 -14.69 -9.61 -10.32
CA GLU A 143 -15.38 -10.84 -10.70
C GLU A 143 -14.86 -12.04 -9.91
N ASN A 144 -13.55 -12.12 -9.74
CA ASN A 144 -12.92 -13.23 -9.02
C ASN A 144 -13.10 -13.15 -7.49
N LEU A 145 -13.34 -11.96 -6.95
CA LEU A 145 -13.59 -11.77 -5.52
C LEU A 145 -15.06 -11.98 -5.13
N GLN A 146 -15.95 -11.96 -6.08
CA GLN A 146 -17.39 -12.20 -5.87
C GLN A 146 -17.80 -13.70 -6.16
#